data_72808d43259befb76dac278f2f27925b
#
_entry.id   72808d43259befb76dac278f2f27925b
#
_cell.length_a   1.000
_cell.length_b   1.000
_cell.length_c   1.000
_cell.angle_alpha   90.00
_cell.angle_beta   90.00
_cell.angle_gamma   90.00
#
_symmetry.space_group_name_H-M   'P 1'
#
loop_
_entity.id
_entity.type
_entity.pdbx_description
1 polymer ?
#
loop_
_entity_poly.entity_id
_entity_poly.type
_entity_poly.pdbx_seq_one_letter_code
_entity_poly.pdbx_strand_id
1 'polypeptide(L)'
;MKRYNLLGGFILLRLLLGWPQASVQAQSEVEDDSWMPLCLPGMPNDGTCLFYGPAQTVAEMEAEGFPYPMEELPAASPSADLGILPVYVAKINLAADEPAYTYATPEDAAAGRNPVGQIETGTLRYISYITRVDINGNPYLQTTTGTWLRASPAAYTTFQGLLFYDNPSMDFGWVVDRTPSYTEPSVNAPVSGNEYVQMDLIQVFNTVEAQGLTWYEIAPDEWVHSLKARVVHFDPTRPEGVVGDRWIEINLFQQTMSVYENGDLVFATLIASGLDPFYTRPGVFQIYEKKPLETMSGAF
;
A
#
# COMPACT_ATOMS: atom_id res chain seq x y z
N MET A 1 10.61 59.80 -48.93
CA MET A 1 10.55 60.56 -50.22
C MET A 1 9.53 59.92 -51.13
N LYS A 2 8.60 60.82 -51.63
CA LYS A 2 7.65 60.66 -52.74
C LYS A 2 6.59 59.53 -52.63
N ARG A 3 5.41 59.83 -52.23
CA ARG A 3 4.19 60.40 -52.87
C ARG A 3 4.05 60.16 -54.37
N TYR A 4 2.92 59.53 -54.81
CA TYR A 4 1.99 60.07 -55.74
C TYR A 4 0.67 59.35 -55.79
N ASN A 5 -0.42 60.14 -55.71
CA ASN A 5 -1.85 59.86 -55.98
C ASN A 5 -2.08 59.74 -57.49
N LEU A 6 -3.25 59.21 -57.87
CA LEU A 6 -4.22 59.69 -58.85
C LEU A 6 -5.34 58.66 -59.04
N LEU A 7 -6.52 58.91 -58.59
CA LEU A 7 -7.76 59.49 -59.20
C LEU A 7 -8.10 58.97 -60.60
N GLY A 8 -9.32 58.51 -60.71
CA GLY A 8 -10.18 58.58 -61.91
C GLY A 8 -10.92 57.27 -62.21
N GLY A 9 -12.19 57.27 -62.06
CA GLY A 9 -13.17 57.40 -63.08
C GLY A 9 -14.38 56.49 -62.90
N PHE A 10 -15.53 57.09 -62.67
CA PHE A 10 -16.87 56.52 -62.72
C PHE A 10 -17.20 55.88 -64.06
N ILE A 11 -17.83 54.67 -64.05
CA ILE A 11 -18.92 54.35 -65.03
C ILE A 11 -19.94 53.46 -64.34
N LEU A 12 -21.14 53.94 -64.15
CA LEU A 12 -22.34 53.22 -63.79
C LEU A 12 -22.85 52.42 -64.98
N LEU A 13 -22.95 51.15 -64.86
CA LEU A 13 -23.76 50.31 -65.75
C LEU A 13 -24.71 49.44 -64.93
N ARG A 14 -25.99 49.86 -64.90
CA ARG A 14 -27.11 49.05 -64.37
C ARG A 14 -27.40 47.92 -65.37
N LEU A 15 -27.15 46.70 -64.95
CA LEU A 15 -27.78 45.56 -65.58
C LEU A 15 -28.69 44.85 -64.56
N LEU A 16 -29.97 45.01 -64.78
CA LEU A 16 -31.03 44.23 -64.13
C LEU A 16 -30.99 42.84 -64.68
N LEU A 17 -30.42 41.88 -63.86
CA LEU A 17 -30.60 40.44 -64.04
C LEU A 17 -31.23 39.96 -62.79
N GLY A 18 -32.45 39.42 -62.89
CA GLY A 18 -33.19 38.77 -61.80
C GLY A 18 -32.43 37.56 -61.25
N TRP A 19 -32.17 37.62 -59.99
CA TRP A 19 -31.70 36.47 -59.26
C TRP A 19 -32.92 35.56 -58.94
N PRO A 20 -32.85 34.28 -59.22
CA PRO A 20 -33.83 33.38 -58.69
C PRO A 20 -33.72 33.37 -57.15
N GLN A 21 -34.83 33.63 -56.48
CA GLN A 21 -35.00 33.41 -55.07
C GLN A 21 -34.89 31.91 -54.84
N ALA A 22 -33.69 31.40 -54.44
CA ALA A 22 -33.57 30.08 -53.83
C ALA A 22 -34.33 30.20 -52.53
N SER A 23 -35.43 29.46 -52.40
CA SER A 23 -36.09 29.20 -51.16
C SER A 23 -35.08 28.40 -50.31
N VAL A 24 -34.52 29.04 -49.34
CA VAL A 24 -33.84 28.32 -48.24
C VAL A 24 -34.95 27.54 -47.55
N GLN A 25 -35.06 26.26 -47.88
CA GLN A 25 -35.77 25.34 -47.02
C GLN A 25 -35.01 25.34 -45.68
N ALA A 26 -35.67 25.83 -44.66
CA ALA A 26 -35.23 25.61 -43.29
C ALA A 26 -35.05 24.11 -43.13
N GLN A 27 -33.78 23.70 -43.01
CA GLN A 27 -33.47 22.34 -42.60
C GLN A 27 -34.03 22.14 -41.20
N SER A 28 -34.76 21.08 -41.12
CA SER A 28 -35.17 20.34 -39.93
C SER A 28 -34.65 20.87 -38.60
N GLU A 29 -35.61 21.08 -37.75
CA GLU A 29 -35.45 21.12 -36.33
C GLU A 29 -34.32 20.19 -35.90
N VAL A 30 -33.16 20.77 -35.56
CA VAL A 30 -32.29 20.19 -34.59
C VAL A 30 -33.13 20.20 -33.33
N GLU A 31 -33.64 19.07 -32.92
CA GLU A 31 -34.20 18.92 -31.57
C GLU A 31 -33.17 19.54 -30.64
N ASP A 32 -33.54 20.61 -30.00
CA ASP A 32 -32.69 21.30 -29.05
C ASP A 32 -32.66 20.48 -27.78
N ASP A 33 -31.74 19.54 -27.72
CA ASP A 33 -31.45 18.71 -26.52
C ASP A 33 -30.89 19.56 -25.37
N SER A 34 -30.82 20.86 -25.54
CA SER A 34 -30.22 21.80 -24.58
C SER A 34 -30.95 21.87 -23.24
N TRP A 35 -32.15 21.29 -23.12
CA TRP A 35 -32.93 21.24 -21.89
C TRP A 35 -32.89 19.89 -21.18
N MET A 36 -32.33 18.81 -21.78
CA MET A 36 -32.19 17.53 -21.11
C MET A 36 -31.15 17.63 -19.98
N PRO A 37 -31.53 17.25 -18.75
CA PRO A 37 -30.57 17.25 -17.65
C PRO A 37 -29.48 16.21 -17.88
N LEU A 38 -28.30 16.42 -17.32
CA LEU A 38 -27.26 15.38 -17.25
C LEU A 38 -27.70 14.24 -16.32
N CYS A 39 -27.38 13.02 -16.68
CA CYS A 39 -27.57 11.88 -15.80
C CYS A 39 -26.68 12.02 -14.55
N LEU A 40 -27.21 11.63 -13.40
CA LEU A 40 -26.41 11.50 -12.19
C LEU A 40 -25.58 10.20 -12.26
N PRO A 41 -24.40 10.18 -11.64
CA PRO A 41 -23.62 8.95 -11.50
C PRO A 41 -24.46 7.77 -10.97
N GLY A 42 -24.30 6.59 -11.57
CA GLY A 42 -25.08 5.39 -11.23
C GLY A 42 -26.50 5.33 -11.85
N MET A 43 -26.93 6.33 -12.62
CA MET A 43 -28.18 6.23 -13.37
C MET A 43 -27.96 5.43 -14.68
N PRO A 44 -28.94 4.58 -15.06
CA PRO A 44 -28.86 3.84 -16.31
C PRO A 44 -28.96 4.79 -17.51
N ASN A 45 -28.31 4.41 -18.61
CA ASN A 45 -28.45 5.12 -19.90
C ASN A 45 -29.75 4.66 -20.59
N ASP A 46 -30.88 5.21 -20.14
CA ASP A 46 -32.23 4.90 -20.65
C ASP A 46 -32.85 5.99 -21.53
N GLY A 47 -32.08 7.04 -21.84
CA GLY A 47 -32.52 8.18 -22.66
C GLY A 47 -33.37 9.22 -21.95
N THR A 48 -33.55 9.12 -20.63
CA THR A 48 -34.27 10.13 -19.82
C THR A 48 -33.41 11.34 -19.45
N CYS A 49 -32.09 11.23 -19.61
CA CYS A 49 -31.11 12.28 -19.36
C CYS A 49 -29.92 12.11 -20.33
N LEU A 50 -29.09 13.16 -20.44
CA LEU A 50 -27.87 13.12 -21.23
C LEU A 50 -26.78 12.35 -20.47
N PHE A 51 -26.36 11.20 -21.03
CA PHE A 51 -25.36 10.32 -20.45
C PHE A 51 -23.96 10.75 -20.85
N TYR A 52 -23.47 11.87 -20.24
CA TYR A 52 -22.16 12.44 -20.44
C TYR A 52 -21.54 12.88 -19.11
N GLY A 53 -20.23 13.19 -19.14
CA GLY A 53 -19.51 13.70 -17.99
C GLY A 53 -19.48 12.70 -16.84
N PRO A 54 -19.84 13.10 -15.59
CA PRO A 54 -19.68 12.25 -14.43
C PRO A 54 -20.37 10.89 -14.52
N ALA A 55 -21.57 10.81 -15.12
CA ALA A 55 -22.30 9.55 -15.28
C ALA A 55 -21.59 8.59 -16.25
N GLN A 56 -21.07 9.12 -17.34
CA GLN A 56 -20.29 8.33 -18.30
C GLN A 56 -18.98 7.86 -17.68
N THR A 57 -18.24 8.76 -17.01
CA THR A 57 -16.97 8.41 -16.34
C THR A 57 -17.16 7.31 -15.31
N VAL A 58 -18.20 7.41 -14.48
CA VAL A 58 -18.52 6.37 -13.49
C VAL A 58 -18.84 5.04 -14.15
N ALA A 59 -19.64 5.05 -15.22
CA ALA A 59 -19.96 3.81 -15.93
C ALA A 59 -18.72 3.18 -16.61
N GLU A 60 -17.81 3.99 -17.12
CA GLU A 60 -16.52 3.53 -17.64
C GLU A 60 -15.67 2.91 -16.52
N MET A 61 -15.56 3.56 -15.37
CA MET A 61 -14.87 3.02 -14.19
C MET A 61 -15.48 1.70 -13.70
N GLU A 62 -16.81 1.62 -13.60
CA GLU A 62 -17.51 0.39 -13.21
C GLU A 62 -17.25 -0.76 -14.21
N ALA A 63 -17.20 -0.44 -15.51
CA ALA A 63 -16.88 -1.43 -16.55
C ALA A 63 -15.43 -1.92 -16.45
N GLU A 64 -14.53 -1.13 -15.90
CA GLU A 64 -13.14 -1.48 -15.60
C GLU A 64 -12.96 -2.16 -14.23
N GLY A 65 -14.03 -2.31 -13.45
CA GLY A 65 -14.02 -2.99 -12.15
C GLY A 65 -13.88 -2.07 -10.94
N PHE A 66 -13.97 -0.75 -11.12
CA PHE A 66 -13.96 0.22 -10.03
C PHE A 66 -15.39 0.56 -9.62
N PRO A 67 -15.88 0.09 -8.46
CA PRO A 67 -17.25 0.36 -8.03
C PRO A 67 -17.42 1.84 -7.66
N TYR A 68 -18.63 2.37 -7.90
CA TYR A 68 -18.98 3.70 -7.45
C TYR A 68 -20.29 3.69 -6.61
N PRO A 69 -20.30 4.31 -5.43
CA PRO A 69 -19.15 4.91 -4.74
C PRO A 69 -18.12 3.84 -4.35
N MET A 70 -16.84 4.21 -4.27
CA MET A 70 -15.83 3.30 -3.72
C MET A 70 -16.17 2.99 -2.27
N GLU A 71 -16.30 1.71 -1.96
CA GLU A 71 -16.51 1.26 -0.60
C GLU A 71 -15.21 1.39 0.20
N GLU A 72 -15.30 2.04 1.35
CA GLU A 72 -14.20 2.05 2.29
C GLU A 72 -14.00 0.64 2.87
N LEU A 73 -12.74 0.30 3.15
CA LEU A 73 -12.43 -0.97 3.81
C LEU A 73 -13.12 -1.01 5.17
N PRO A 74 -13.93 -2.06 5.49
CA PRO A 74 -14.72 -2.13 6.72
C PRO A 74 -13.86 -2.48 7.92
N ALA A 75 -12.86 -1.63 8.22
CA ALA A 75 -11.84 -1.89 9.22
C ALA A 75 -11.50 -0.64 10.03
N ALA A 76 -10.96 -0.86 11.20
CA ALA A 76 -10.46 0.19 12.09
C ALA A 76 -9.09 -0.17 12.66
N SER A 77 -8.32 0.84 13.06
CA SER A 77 -7.08 0.61 13.78
C SER A 77 -7.36 -0.04 15.14
N PRO A 78 -6.56 -1.02 15.57
CA PRO A 78 -6.63 -1.58 16.91
C PRO A 78 -6.37 -0.53 17.98
N SER A 79 -6.67 -0.89 19.24
CA SER A 79 -6.40 -0.03 20.39
C SER A 79 -4.90 0.32 20.51
N ALA A 80 -4.59 1.60 20.76
CA ALA A 80 -3.21 2.10 20.79
C ALA A 80 -2.34 1.44 21.88
N ASP A 81 -2.94 0.94 22.95
CA ASP A 81 -2.23 0.22 24.01
C ASP A 81 -1.64 -1.12 23.57
N LEU A 82 -2.17 -1.74 22.52
CA LEU A 82 -1.59 -2.94 21.91
C LEU A 82 -0.22 -2.67 21.24
N GLY A 83 0.09 -1.43 20.93
CA GLY A 83 1.38 -1.00 20.38
C GLY A 83 2.45 -0.70 21.42
N ILE A 84 2.14 -0.78 22.70
CA ILE A 84 3.10 -0.52 23.77
C ILE A 84 3.95 -1.77 23.97
N LEU A 85 5.22 -1.69 23.56
CA LEU A 85 6.19 -2.75 23.80
C LEU A 85 6.88 -2.51 25.16
N PRO A 86 7.05 -3.58 25.97
CA PRO A 86 7.74 -3.46 27.27
C PRO A 86 9.27 -3.34 27.14
N VAL A 87 9.78 -3.23 25.92
CA VAL A 87 11.22 -3.19 25.60
C VAL A 87 11.48 -2.17 24.51
N TYR A 88 12.71 -1.67 24.46
CA TYR A 88 13.23 -0.86 23.35
C TYR A 88 14.10 -1.72 22.43
N VAL A 89 14.35 -1.25 21.22
CA VAL A 89 15.15 -1.96 20.23
C VAL A 89 16.44 -1.17 19.92
N ALA A 90 17.54 -1.89 19.76
CA ALA A 90 18.82 -1.31 19.38
C ALA A 90 19.52 -2.15 18.33
N LYS A 91 20.29 -1.50 17.46
CA LYS A 91 21.12 -2.13 16.45
C LYS A 91 22.56 -2.26 16.94
N ILE A 92 23.13 -3.45 16.76
CA ILE A 92 24.55 -3.70 16.98
C ILE A 92 25.30 -3.26 15.71
N ASN A 93 26.18 -2.25 15.84
CA ASN A 93 26.93 -1.68 14.73
C ASN A 93 28.37 -2.21 14.74
N LEU A 94 28.54 -3.51 14.63
CA LEU A 94 29.80 -4.19 14.45
C LEU A 94 29.85 -4.83 13.07
N ALA A 95 31.05 -5.17 12.58
CA ALA A 95 31.21 -5.91 11.34
C ALA A 95 30.48 -7.26 11.40
N ALA A 96 30.06 -7.77 10.23
CA ALA A 96 29.24 -8.99 10.19
C ALA A 96 29.96 -10.22 10.76
N ASP A 97 31.26 -10.26 10.72
CA ASP A 97 32.16 -11.30 11.21
C ASP A 97 32.66 -11.03 12.65
N GLU A 98 32.28 -9.93 13.28
CA GLU A 98 32.71 -9.55 14.61
C GLU A 98 31.65 -9.90 15.64
N PRO A 99 31.91 -10.75 16.67
CA PRO A 99 30.95 -11.04 17.73
C PRO A 99 30.75 -9.82 18.65
N ALA A 100 29.52 -9.64 19.15
CA ALA A 100 29.21 -8.62 20.12
C ALA A 100 29.31 -9.20 21.54
N TYR A 101 30.30 -8.81 22.28
CA TYR A 101 30.45 -9.25 23.67
C TYR A 101 29.45 -8.60 24.61
N THR A 102 28.98 -9.35 25.57
CA THR A 102 28.09 -8.88 26.64
C THR A 102 28.82 -8.92 28.00
N TYR A 103 28.41 -8.04 28.89
CA TYR A 103 29.11 -7.76 30.14
C TYR A 103 28.14 -7.72 31.32
N ALA A 104 28.65 -7.97 32.54
CA ALA A 104 27.83 -7.89 33.74
C ALA A 104 27.46 -6.46 34.15
N THR A 105 28.33 -5.46 33.83
CA THR A 105 28.13 -4.06 34.18
C THR A 105 28.37 -3.16 32.97
N PRO A 106 27.78 -1.96 32.94
CA PRO A 106 28.03 -1.00 31.86
C PRO A 106 29.47 -0.47 31.87
N GLU A 107 30.15 -0.43 33.04
CA GLU A 107 31.54 -0.03 33.17
C GLU A 107 32.49 -1.07 32.54
N ASP A 108 32.24 -2.37 32.73
CA ASP A 108 32.98 -3.44 32.08
C ASP A 108 32.75 -3.41 30.56
N ALA A 109 31.51 -3.15 30.13
CA ALA A 109 31.19 -2.98 28.72
C ALA A 109 31.94 -1.78 28.11
N ALA A 110 32.00 -0.66 28.83
CA ALA A 110 32.73 0.52 28.40
C ALA A 110 34.25 0.31 28.32
N ALA A 111 34.78 -0.50 29.26
CA ALA A 111 36.20 -0.85 29.30
C ALA A 111 36.58 -2.04 28.41
N GLY A 112 35.60 -2.76 27.86
CA GLY A 112 35.83 -3.98 27.07
C GLY A 112 36.46 -5.11 27.89
N ARG A 113 36.19 -5.21 29.20
CA ARG A 113 36.82 -6.17 30.12
C ARG A 113 35.80 -7.13 30.71
N ASN A 114 36.23 -8.33 31.02
CA ASN A 114 35.45 -9.36 31.70
C ASN A 114 34.13 -9.70 30.98
N PRO A 115 34.16 -10.05 29.68
CA PRO A 115 32.94 -10.44 28.99
C PRO A 115 32.31 -11.67 29.67
N VAL A 116 30.98 -11.68 29.78
CA VAL A 116 30.21 -12.79 30.37
C VAL A 116 29.46 -13.61 29.33
N GLY A 117 29.42 -13.13 28.09
CA GLY A 117 28.78 -13.80 26.96
C GLY A 117 29.04 -13.06 25.65
N GLN A 118 28.46 -13.59 24.60
CA GLN A 118 28.53 -12.95 23.28
C GLN A 118 27.22 -13.16 22.51
N ILE A 119 26.95 -12.25 21.57
CA ILE A 119 25.96 -12.39 20.54
C ILE A 119 26.71 -12.75 19.27
N GLU A 120 26.27 -13.79 18.60
CA GLU A 120 26.91 -14.33 17.42
C GLU A 120 27.05 -13.32 16.28
N THR A 121 27.91 -13.61 15.34
CA THR A 121 28.17 -12.84 14.13
C THR A 121 26.94 -12.81 13.23
N GLY A 122 26.84 -11.80 12.35
CA GLY A 122 25.73 -11.67 11.42
C GLY A 122 25.61 -10.25 10.83
N THR A 123 24.89 -10.13 9.74
CA THR A 123 24.77 -8.84 8.99
C THR A 123 23.75 -7.89 9.59
N LEU A 124 22.66 -8.43 10.14
CA LEU A 124 21.57 -7.64 10.74
C LEU A 124 21.32 -8.13 12.17
N ARG A 125 21.87 -7.41 13.15
CA ARG A 125 21.75 -7.77 14.56
C ARG A 125 21.04 -6.69 15.33
N TYR A 126 19.87 -7.03 15.86
CA TYR A 126 19.10 -6.20 16.75
C TYR A 126 18.94 -6.88 18.09
N ILE A 127 18.85 -6.08 19.15
CA ILE A 127 18.60 -6.53 20.50
C ILE A 127 17.43 -5.79 21.11
N SER A 128 16.74 -6.43 22.02
CA SER A 128 15.82 -5.77 22.93
C SER A 128 16.56 -5.32 24.18
N TYR A 129 16.27 -4.11 24.65
CA TYR A 129 16.86 -3.58 25.87
C TYR A 129 15.81 -2.90 26.75
N ILE A 130 16.12 -2.82 28.04
CA ILE A 130 15.21 -2.25 29.06
C ILE A 130 15.75 -0.95 29.69
N THR A 131 17.08 -0.78 29.68
CA THR A 131 17.75 0.35 30.31
C THR A 131 18.94 0.80 29.48
N ARG A 132 19.21 2.12 29.53
CA ARG A 132 20.34 2.76 28.83
C ARG A 132 21.16 3.58 29.83
N VAL A 133 22.49 3.51 29.71
CA VAL A 133 23.46 4.37 30.37
C VAL A 133 24.43 4.91 29.32
N ASP A 134 24.70 6.20 29.36
CA ASP A 134 25.68 6.83 28.48
C ASP A 134 27.01 7.00 29.23
N ILE A 135 28.07 6.38 28.74
CA ILE A 135 29.42 6.51 29.28
C ILE A 135 30.33 7.08 28.20
N ASN A 136 30.95 8.24 28.49
CA ASN A 136 31.81 8.94 27.53
C ASN A 136 31.16 9.21 26.18
N GLY A 137 29.85 9.54 26.17
CA GLY A 137 29.09 9.84 24.95
C GLY A 137 28.70 8.61 24.13
N ASN A 138 28.92 7.39 24.63
CA ASN A 138 28.49 6.16 23.99
C ASN A 138 27.36 5.49 24.78
N PRO A 139 26.30 5.01 24.10
CA PRO A 139 25.21 4.30 24.75
C PRO A 139 25.62 2.86 25.06
N TYR A 140 25.38 2.45 26.31
CA TYR A 140 25.44 1.07 26.77
C TYR A 140 24.05 0.66 27.22
N LEU A 141 23.61 -0.49 26.76
CA LEU A 141 22.23 -0.93 26.86
C LEU A 141 22.16 -2.23 27.65
N GLN A 142 21.20 -2.30 28.58
CA GLN A 142 20.92 -3.52 29.31
C GLN A 142 19.90 -4.36 28.56
N THR A 143 20.30 -5.56 28.18
CA THR A 143 19.40 -6.54 27.57
C THR A 143 18.35 -7.03 28.56
N THR A 144 17.31 -7.68 28.05
CA THR A 144 16.28 -8.34 28.87
C THR A 144 16.84 -9.46 29.75
N THR A 145 18.02 -10.00 29.43
CA THR A 145 18.73 -10.99 30.24
C THR A 145 19.62 -10.38 31.31
N GLY A 146 19.64 -9.06 31.41
CA GLY A 146 20.42 -8.31 32.44
C GLY A 146 21.86 -8.01 32.07
N THR A 147 22.35 -8.46 30.92
CA THR A 147 23.71 -8.16 30.46
C THR A 147 23.79 -6.83 29.71
N TRP A 148 24.98 -6.24 29.67
CA TRP A 148 25.24 -4.95 29.06
C TRP A 148 26.09 -5.07 27.80
N LEU A 149 25.81 -4.25 26.79
CA LEU A 149 26.65 -4.11 25.62
C LEU A 149 26.50 -2.73 25.00
N ARG A 150 27.44 -2.38 24.14
CA ARG A 150 27.36 -1.17 23.31
C ARG A 150 26.50 -1.45 22.08
N ALA A 151 25.42 -0.71 21.92
CA ALA A 151 24.58 -0.74 20.72
C ALA A 151 23.89 0.63 20.54
N SER A 152 23.41 0.90 19.35
CA SER A 152 22.71 2.15 19.04
C SER A 152 21.20 1.95 19.15
N PRO A 153 20.52 2.73 20.01
CA PRO A 153 19.06 2.75 20.01
C PRO A 153 18.52 2.95 18.60
N ALA A 154 17.58 2.11 18.21
CA ALA A 154 16.93 2.16 16.90
C ALA A 154 15.54 2.78 17.05
N ALA A 155 15.18 3.67 16.14
CA ALA A 155 13.79 4.03 15.95
C ALA A 155 13.03 2.84 15.38
N TYR A 156 11.85 2.60 15.90
CA TYR A 156 10.94 1.59 15.36
C TYR A 156 9.54 2.16 15.29
N THR A 157 8.80 1.70 14.30
CA THR A 157 7.37 2.00 14.19
C THR A 157 6.60 0.76 14.60
N THR A 158 5.65 0.92 15.51
CA THR A 158 4.73 -0.15 15.86
C THR A 158 3.63 -0.17 14.83
N PHE A 159 3.53 -1.26 14.09
CA PHE A 159 2.44 -1.51 13.17
C PHE A 159 1.51 -2.57 13.77
N GLN A 160 0.23 -2.24 13.89
CA GLN A 160 -0.74 -3.07 14.61
C GLN A 160 -1.72 -3.78 13.69
N GLY A 161 -1.76 -3.47 12.40
CA GLY A 161 -2.73 -4.01 11.47
C GLY A 161 -4.12 -3.36 11.59
N LEU A 162 -5.14 -4.11 11.21
CA LEU A 162 -6.52 -3.66 11.13
C LEU A 162 -7.46 -4.66 11.82
N LEU A 163 -8.44 -4.16 12.56
CA LEU A 163 -9.59 -4.90 13.05
C LEU A 163 -10.76 -4.72 12.09
N PHE A 164 -11.33 -5.81 11.62
CA PHE A 164 -12.45 -5.82 10.71
C PHE A 164 -13.75 -5.96 11.49
N TYR A 165 -14.78 -5.20 11.09
CA TYR A 165 -16.13 -5.27 11.62
C TYR A 165 -17.13 -5.81 10.60
N ASP A 166 -16.70 -6.02 9.35
CA ASP A 166 -17.37 -6.74 8.28
C ASP A 166 -16.31 -7.30 7.32
N ASN A 167 -16.69 -8.22 6.46
CA ASN A 167 -15.78 -8.78 5.45
C ASN A 167 -15.48 -7.75 4.36
N PRO A 168 -14.22 -7.63 3.91
CA PRO A 168 -13.89 -6.79 2.79
C PRO A 168 -14.50 -7.34 1.49
N SER A 169 -14.93 -6.46 0.61
CA SER A 169 -15.47 -6.81 -0.70
C SER A 169 -14.38 -7.14 -1.74
N MET A 170 -13.13 -6.80 -1.43
CA MET A 170 -11.99 -7.00 -2.32
C MET A 170 -10.69 -7.21 -1.53
N ASP A 171 -9.64 -7.61 -2.22
CA ASP A 171 -8.29 -7.70 -1.68
C ASP A 171 -7.78 -6.31 -1.26
N PHE A 172 -6.94 -6.30 -0.25
CA PHE A 172 -6.36 -5.07 0.29
C PHE A 172 -4.94 -5.34 0.78
N GLY A 173 -4.22 -4.28 1.12
CA GLY A 173 -2.86 -4.46 1.61
C GLY A 173 -2.19 -3.15 2.02
N TRP A 174 -0.88 -3.21 2.13
CA TRP A 174 -0.07 -2.06 2.55
C TRP A 174 1.14 -1.88 1.64
N VAL A 175 1.46 -0.63 1.39
CA VAL A 175 2.75 -0.26 0.82
C VAL A 175 3.83 -0.49 1.88
N VAL A 176 4.89 -1.21 1.54
CA VAL A 176 5.97 -1.54 2.50
C VAL A 176 7.24 -0.72 2.29
N ASP A 177 7.34 -0.04 1.16
CA ASP A 177 8.44 0.87 0.85
C ASP A 177 7.94 1.95 -0.11
N ARG A 178 8.44 3.17 0.06
CA ARG A 178 8.05 4.32 -0.76
C ARG A 178 8.14 4.01 -2.26
N THR A 179 7.07 4.32 -3.00
CA THR A 179 6.97 4.03 -4.42
C THR A 179 6.01 4.99 -5.13
N PRO A 180 6.31 5.41 -6.36
CA PRO A 180 5.27 5.95 -7.23
C PRO A 180 4.32 4.82 -7.67
N SER A 181 3.13 5.16 -8.10
CA SER A 181 2.31 4.30 -8.95
C SER A 181 2.62 4.53 -10.42
N TYR A 182 2.34 3.52 -11.25
CA TYR A 182 2.59 3.53 -12.68
C TYR A 182 1.26 3.48 -13.43
N THR A 183 1.21 4.07 -14.64
CA THR A 183 -0.03 4.07 -15.44
C THR A 183 -0.35 2.71 -16.08
N GLU A 184 0.61 1.78 -16.10
CA GLU A 184 0.47 0.43 -16.61
C GLU A 184 1.31 -0.53 -15.74
N PRO A 185 1.05 -1.85 -15.75
CA PRO A 185 1.81 -2.82 -14.96
C PRO A 185 3.21 -3.08 -15.51
N SER A 186 4.03 -2.04 -15.50
CA SER A 186 5.40 -2.05 -16.04
C SER A 186 6.28 -1.03 -15.32
N VAL A 187 7.50 -1.41 -14.93
CA VAL A 187 8.50 -0.48 -14.38
C VAL A 187 8.99 0.56 -15.41
N ASN A 188 8.68 0.36 -16.70
CA ASN A 188 9.02 1.27 -17.77
C ASN A 188 7.85 2.19 -18.17
N ALA A 189 6.67 1.99 -17.58
CA ALA A 189 5.51 2.86 -17.79
C ALA A 189 5.74 4.24 -17.18
N PRO A 190 5.03 5.27 -17.65
CA PRO A 190 5.01 6.56 -16.97
C PRO A 190 4.48 6.40 -15.54
N VAL A 191 4.99 7.23 -14.62
CA VAL A 191 4.39 7.34 -13.29
C VAL A 191 3.06 8.09 -13.38
N SER A 192 2.08 7.69 -12.58
CA SER A 192 0.74 8.31 -12.55
C SER A 192 0.74 9.76 -12.03
N GLY A 193 1.77 10.12 -11.26
CA GLY A 193 1.89 11.38 -10.53
C GLY A 193 1.60 11.26 -9.04
N ASN A 194 1.11 10.10 -8.59
CA ASN A 194 0.90 9.80 -7.19
C ASN A 194 2.07 9.00 -6.61
N GLU A 195 2.34 9.24 -5.33
CA GLU A 195 3.39 8.58 -4.58
C GLU A 195 2.82 8.04 -3.26
N TYR A 196 3.15 6.80 -2.97
CA TYR A 196 2.71 6.09 -1.77
C TYR A 196 3.88 5.91 -0.82
N VAL A 197 3.61 6.01 0.47
CA VAL A 197 4.61 5.84 1.53
C VAL A 197 4.40 4.54 2.31
N GLN A 198 5.39 4.19 3.11
CA GLN A 198 5.32 2.99 3.94
C GLN A 198 4.10 3.03 4.86
N MET A 199 3.36 1.93 4.91
CA MET A 199 2.10 1.70 5.66
C MET A 199 0.85 2.35 5.07
N ASP A 200 0.93 2.99 3.89
CA ASP A 200 -0.29 3.38 3.18
C ASP A 200 -1.12 2.15 2.88
N LEU A 201 -2.40 2.24 3.23
CA LEU A 201 -3.39 1.19 2.98
C LEU A 201 -3.86 1.30 1.54
N ILE A 202 -3.92 0.17 0.85
CA ILE A 202 -4.38 0.06 -0.53
C ILE A 202 -5.50 -0.98 -0.65
N GLN A 203 -6.45 -0.73 -1.55
CA GLN A 203 -7.40 -1.73 -2.04
C GLN A 203 -6.93 -2.18 -3.42
N VAL A 204 -7.18 -3.45 -3.76
CA VAL A 204 -6.71 -4.05 -5.01
C VAL A 204 -7.89 -4.36 -5.90
N PHE A 205 -7.98 -3.68 -7.03
CA PHE A 205 -9.07 -3.83 -8.00
C PHE A 205 -8.75 -4.86 -9.07
N ASN A 206 -7.46 -4.99 -9.41
CA ASN A 206 -7.00 -5.94 -10.40
C ASN A 206 -5.59 -6.44 -10.08
N THR A 207 -5.27 -7.65 -10.53
CA THR A 207 -3.94 -8.26 -10.33
C THR A 207 -3.47 -8.89 -11.63
N VAL A 208 -2.26 -8.55 -12.07
CA VAL A 208 -1.65 -9.11 -13.27
C VAL A 208 -0.20 -9.52 -13.04
N GLU A 209 0.26 -10.53 -13.74
CA GLU A 209 1.66 -10.92 -13.78
C GLU A 209 2.32 -10.29 -14.99
N ALA A 210 3.28 -9.40 -14.76
CA ALA A 210 4.05 -8.75 -15.84
C ALA A 210 5.51 -8.54 -15.42
N GLN A 211 6.42 -8.74 -16.34
CA GLN A 211 7.86 -8.56 -16.14
C GLN A 211 8.46 -9.36 -14.97
N GLY A 212 7.85 -10.52 -14.64
CA GLY A 212 8.28 -11.36 -13.52
C GLY A 212 7.88 -10.82 -12.13
N LEU A 213 6.96 -9.89 -12.07
CA LEU A 213 6.38 -9.31 -10.86
C LEU A 213 4.86 -9.43 -10.91
N THR A 214 4.26 -9.58 -9.75
CA THR A 214 2.82 -9.39 -9.57
C THR A 214 2.57 -7.88 -9.43
N TRP A 215 1.62 -7.37 -10.21
CA TRP A 215 1.19 -5.98 -10.20
C TRP A 215 -0.24 -5.87 -9.71
N TYR A 216 -0.48 -4.85 -8.93
CA TYR A 216 -1.76 -4.56 -8.29
C TYR A 216 -2.27 -3.20 -8.79
N GLU A 217 -3.45 -3.18 -9.36
CA GLU A 217 -4.17 -1.95 -9.68
C GLU A 217 -4.88 -1.46 -8.43
N ILE A 218 -4.52 -0.28 -7.97
CA ILE A 218 -4.97 0.28 -6.68
C ILE A 218 -5.87 1.50 -6.83
N ALA A 219 -5.93 2.05 -8.03
CA ALA A 219 -6.84 3.08 -8.49
C ALA A 219 -6.86 3.05 -10.02
N PRO A 220 -7.79 3.75 -10.71
CA PRO A 220 -7.77 3.84 -12.16
C PRO A 220 -6.42 4.34 -12.68
N ASP A 221 -5.79 3.56 -13.58
CA ASP A 221 -4.46 3.83 -14.14
C ASP A 221 -3.34 3.97 -13.08
N GLU A 222 -3.49 3.29 -11.93
CA GLU A 222 -2.49 3.31 -10.87
C GLU A 222 -2.09 1.90 -10.45
N TRP A 223 -0.88 1.53 -10.83
CA TRP A 223 -0.31 0.22 -10.58
C TRP A 223 0.90 0.27 -9.65
N VAL A 224 0.94 -0.64 -8.69
CA VAL A 224 2.11 -0.90 -7.83
C VAL A 224 2.50 -2.37 -7.92
N HIS A 225 3.76 -2.71 -7.69
CA HIS A 225 4.21 -4.10 -7.81
C HIS A 225 4.54 -4.74 -6.46
N SER A 226 4.57 -6.07 -6.44
CA SER A 226 4.73 -6.92 -5.24
C SER A 226 6.00 -6.70 -4.42
N LEU A 227 7.05 -6.08 -4.98
CA LEU A 227 8.21 -5.68 -4.18
C LEU A 227 7.95 -4.46 -3.29
N LYS A 228 6.91 -3.67 -3.61
CA LYS A 228 6.56 -2.43 -2.91
C LYS A 228 5.27 -2.52 -2.11
N ALA A 229 4.46 -3.55 -2.34
CA ALA A 229 3.21 -3.77 -1.62
C ALA A 229 3.11 -5.21 -1.11
N ARG A 230 2.31 -5.41 -0.07
CA ARG A 230 1.92 -6.70 0.47
C ARG A 230 0.42 -6.75 0.55
N VAL A 231 -0.17 -7.80 0.00
CA VAL A 231 -1.62 -7.92 -0.19
C VAL A 231 -2.17 -9.07 0.63
N VAL A 232 -3.30 -8.83 1.26
CA VAL A 232 -4.14 -9.83 1.88
C VAL A 232 -5.18 -10.24 0.84
N HIS A 233 -5.12 -11.49 0.40
CA HIS A 233 -6.16 -12.09 -0.42
C HIS A 233 -7.25 -12.60 0.51
N PHE A 234 -8.42 -11.95 0.47
CA PHE A 234 -9.53 -12.35 1.31
C PHE A 234 -10.16 -13.63 0.79
N ASP A 235 -10.10 -14.69 1.58
CA ASP A 235 -10.78 -15.96 1.31
C ASP A 235 -11.41 -16.48 2.61
N PRO A 236 -12.75 -16.45 2.75
CA PRO A 236 -13.44 -16.97 3.91
C PRO A 236 -13.48 -18.50 3.99
N THR A 237 -12.94 -19.18 2.99
CA THR A 237 -12.92 -20.64 2.91
C THR A 237 -11.94 -21.21 3.93
N ARG A 238 -12.42 -22.01 4.86
CA ARG A 238 -11.58 -22.68 5.84
C ARG A 238 -10.59 -23.62 5.15
N PRO A 239 -9.27 -23.47 5.38
CA PRO A 239 -8.25 -24.32 4.76
C PRO A 239 -8.40 -25.80 5.16
N GLU A 240 -8.02 -26.70 4.25
CA GLU A 240 -8.01 -28.14 4.53
C GLU A 240 -7.11 -28.45 5.73
N GLY A 241 -7.57 -29.33 6.62
CA GLY A 241 -6.85 -29.73 7.84
C GLY A 241 -7.04 -28.82 9.04
N VAL A 242 -7.67 -27.67 8.88
CA VAL A 242 -8.03 -26.78 9.99
C VAL A 242 -9.30 -27.31 10.68
N VAL A 243 -9.21 -27.43 12.00
CA VAL A 243 -10.32 -27.88 12.85
C VAL A 243 -10.85 -26.71 13.70
N GLY A 244 -12.16 -26.49 13.68
CA GLY A 244 -12.83 -25.40 14.39
C GLY A 244 -13.10 -24.20 13.50
N ASP A 245 -13.67 -23.16 14.11
CA ASP A 245 -14.21 -21.99 13.41
C ASP A 245 -13.27 -20.77 13.50
N ARG A 246 -12.09 -20.95 14.10
CA ARG A 246 -11.05 -19.92 14.24
C ARG A 246 -9.74 -20.40 13.66
N TRP A 247 -9.16 -19.63 12.78
CA TRP A 247 -7.83 -19.92 12.27
C TRP A 247 -7.03 -18.65 12.02
N ILE A 248 -5.73 -18.82 11.93
CA ILE A 248 -4.80 -17.79 11.49
C ILE A 248 -4.19 -18.28 10.19
N GLU A 249 -4.28 -17.48 9.17
CA GLU A 249 -3.58 -17.67 7.91
C GLU A 249 -2.32 -16.82 7.89
N ILE A 250 -1.20 -17.41 7.48
CA ILE A 250 0.08 -16.73 7.29
C ILE A 250 0.50 -16.92 5.84
N ASN A 251 0.46 -15.85 5.07
CA ASN A 251 0.96 -15.84 3.70
C ASN A 251 2.45 -15.52 3.72
N LEU A 252 3.29 -16.55 3.45
CA LEU A 252 4.75 -16.42 3.49
C LEU A 252 5.30 -15.58 2.34
N PHE A 253 4.61 -15.51 1.21
CA PHE A 253 5.01 -14.68 0.08
C PHE A 253 4.64 -13.21 0.31
N GLN A 254 3.41 -12.96 0.71
CA GLN A 254 2.91 -11.62 0.99
C GLN A 254 3.38 -11.07 2.35
N GLN A 255 3.92 -11.93 3.22
CA GLN A 255 4.30 -11.54 4.58
C GLN A 255 3.14 -10.89 5.34
N THR A 256 1.96 -11.49 5.21
CA THR A 256 0.73 -11.06 5.88
C THR A 256 0.21 -12.13 6.81
N MET A 257 -0.53 -11.72 7.81
CA MET A 257 -1.28 -12.58 8.73
C MET A 257 -2.73 -12.14 8.74
N SER A 258 -3.63 -13.09 8.56
CA SER A 258 -5.08 -12.89 8.62
C SER A 258 -5.69 -13.80 9.69
N VAL A 259 -6.61 -13.29 10.47
CA VAL A 259 -7.31 -14.03 11.51
C VAL A 259 -8.78 -14.11 11.16
N TYR A 260 -9.29 -15.32 11.15
CA TYR A 260 -10.69 -15.60 10.82
C TYR A 260 -11.43 -16.18 12.00
N GLU A 261 -12.70 -15.81 12.12
CA GLU A 261 -13.65 -16.37 13.08
C GLU A 261 -15.00 -16.63 12.39
N ASN A 262 -15.44 -17.90 12.33
CA ASN A 262 -16.66 -18.35 11.64
C ASN A 262 -16.70 -18.02 10.11
N GLY A 263 -15.56 -17.85 9.48
CA GLY A 263 -15.45 -17.42 8.07
C GLY A 263 -15.32 -15.90 7.90
N ASP A 264 -15.49 -15.11 8.95
CA ASP A 264 -15.30 -13.67 8.91
C ASP A 264 -13.85 -13.32 9.17
N LEU A 265 -13.31 -12.38 8.40
CA LEU A 265 -12.00 -11.79 8.64
C LEU A 265 -12.14 -10.82 9.83
N VAL A 266 -11.47 -11.11 10.94
CA VAL A 266 -11.56 -10.26 12.15
C VAL A 266 -10.31 -9.40 12.37
N PHE A 267 -9.17 -9.80 11.79
CA PHE A 267 -7.93 -9.06 11.93
C PHE A 267 -6.97 -9.38 10.78
N ALA A 268 -6.22 -8.40 10.33
CA ALA A 268 -5.12 -8.60 9.39
C ALA A 268 -3.94 -7.66 9.70
N THR A 269 -2.71 -8.13 9.46
CA THR A 269 -1.50 -7.35 9.69
C THR A 269 -0.34 -7.82 8.80
N LEU A 270 0.69 -6.99 8.72
CA LEU A 270 1.99 -7.38 8.21
C LEU A 270 2.77 -8.17 9.25
N ILE A 271 3.55 -9.12 8.80
CA ILE A 271 4.47 -9.91 9.62
C ILE A 271 5.85 -9.99 8.97
N ALA A 272 6.80 -10.53 9.69
CA ALA A 272 8.07 -11.02 9.15
C ALA A 272 8.20 -12.50 9.42
N SER A 273 8.32 -13.30 8.37
CA SER A 273 8.61 -14.75 8.49
C SER A 273 10.11 -15.03 8.45
N GLY A 274 10.48 -16.28 8.66
CA GLY A 274 11.87 -16.71 8.58
C GLY A 274 12.48 -16.49 7.20
N LEU A 275 13.79 -16.19 7.18
CA LEU A 275 14.59 -15.94 5.99
C LEU A 275 15.63 -17.07 5.82
N ASP A 276 16.21 -17.20 4.61
CA ASP A 276 17.27 -18.17 4.32
C ASP A 276 18.43 -18.07 5.34
N PRO A 277 18.90 -19.20 5.88
CA PRO A 277 18.47 -20.58 5.67
C PRO A 277 17.36 -21.07 6.63
N PHE A 278 16.79 -20.20 7.46
CA PHE A 278 15.82 -20.54 8.52
C PHE A 278 14.39 -20.21 8.12
N TYR A 279 13.95 -20.75 6.99
CA TYR A 279 12.59 -20.50 6.49
C TYR A 279 11.51 -20.96 7.45
N THR A 280 10.45 -20.18 7.57
CA THR A 280 9.20 -20.62 8.18
C THR A 280 8.61 -21.74 7.30
N ARG A 281 8.37 -22.91 7.90
CA ARG A 281 7.83 -24.06 7.17
C ARG A 281 6.36 -23.86 6.84
N PRO A 282 5.94 -24.14 5.61
CA PRO A 282 4.51 -24.18 5.27
C PRO A 282 3.85 -25.41 5.92
N GLY A 283 2.55 -25.29 6.19
CA GLY A 283 1.77 -26.40 6.75
C GLY A 283 0.68 -25.90 7.70
N VAL A 284 -0.11 -26.84 8.21
CA VAL A 284 -1.13 -26.58 9.21
C VAL A 284 -0.56 -26.89 10.59
N PHE A 285 -0.67 -25.94 11.50
CA PHE A 285 -0.13 -26.03 12.85
C PHE A 285 -1.23 -25.74 13.87
N GLN A 286 -1.10 -26.32 15.05
CA GLN A 286 -1.99 -26.06 16.16
C GLN A 286 -1.29 -25.17 17.20
N ILE A 287 -2.00 -24.16 17.70
CA ILE A 287 -1.52 -23.35 18.83
C ILE A 287 -1.79 -24.14 20.10
N TYR A 288 -0.75 -24.55 20.82
CA TYR A 288 -0.85 -25.30 22.08
C TYR A 288 -0.81 -24.41 23.30
N GLU A 289 -0.10 -23.27 23.20
CA GLU A 289 0.17 -22.41 24.36
C GLU A 289 0.27 -20.94 23.93
N LYS A 290 -0.19 -20.05 24.79
CA LYS A 290 -0.01 -18.61 24.67
C LYS A 290 0.75 -18.09 25.88
N LYS A 291 1.89 -17.46 25.65
CA LYS A 291 2.73 -16.87 26.70
C LYS A 291 2.90 -15.38 26.46
N PRO A 292 2.89 -14.55 27.49
CA PRO A 292 3.13 -13.11 27.35
C PRO A 292 4.58 -12.81 26.92
N LEU A 293 5.51 -13.68 27.28
CA LEU A 293 6.93 -13.60 26.93
C LEU A 293 7.53 -15.00 26.86
N GLU A 294 8.31 -15.27 25.83
CA GLU A 294 9.07 -16.51 25.64
C GLU A 294 10.43 -16.19 25.03
N THR A 295 11.47 -16.85 25.52
CA THR A 295 12.79 -16.79 24.90
C THR A 295 12.84 -17.77 23.74
N MET A 296 13.03 -17.27 22.52
CA MET A 296 13.24 -18.13 21.38
C MET A 296 14.64 -18.77 21.47
N SER A 297 14.68 -20.08 21.44
CA SER A 297 15.93 -20.87 21.37
C SER A 297 15.79 -21.90 20.26
N GLY A 298 16.87 -22.13 19.54
CA GLY A 298 16.93 -23.11 18.46
C GLY A 298 18.38 -23.51 18.19
N ALA A 299 18.58 -24.62 17.50
CA ALA A 299 19.86 -24.94 16.91
C ALA A 299 20.02 -24.09 15.66
N PHE A 300 21.07 -23.29 15.60
CA PHE A 300 21.49 -22.52 14.45
C PHE A 300 22.44 -23.34 13.59
#